data_4ddd57e172e0e8c89c0f8b68fb9576aa
#
_entry.id   4ddd57e172e0e8c89c0f8b68fb9576aa
#
_cell.length_a   1.000
_cell.length_b   1.000
_cell.length_c   1.000
_cell.angle_alpha   90.00
_cell.angle_beta   90.00
_cell.angle_gamma   90.00
#
_symmetry.space_group_name_H-M   'P 1'
#
loop_
_entity.id
_entity.type
_entity.pdbx_description
1 polymer ?
#
loop_
_entity_poly.entity_id
_entity_poly.type
_entity_poly.pdbx_seq_one_letter_code
_entity_poly.pdbx_strand_id
1 'polypeptide(L)'
;RASWHMALSAVAALLLLPAAIQAAGTESREFAAGEPLSSGPGGMSAQDFIEYASVNDEDIHELYFSVILYEGTQSCLMCHQDQGEQALEMGHFKWQGKSENIVRFESGEFGKNQLLNNFCIAVPTNEGRCTQCHAGYGYDHKSYDFTDPTNVDCLVCHDQTGAYAKDLTTAGKPVPGIDLNLVAQSVDAVPQRKNCIGCHAKAGGGDNVKHGDISTDLIATTREYDVHMGTDGGDMKCVACHGTNHDPKDGSVNHGNAGMSLHSVHEGEMKVCTDCHGNQQNIHAGTEAEDMIGPGWHERLACQTCHIPAIARKISTKVEWYWADAGQNVDPIPIDPDTGRPEYDKKKGSFKWENNVRPVLRYSNGKWNRKLIGADDNYTTEPIQLAVPQGDYNDPEAMIYPFKLMVGNQPVDPNTKTILVPHLFGKKSGPNPYWGKFDWNLALQDAAAYTGQDYSGEYAFAATEMLMSVNHEIAPAEMALGAGPSPDGCMDCHSSDYVDWTVIGWTDDPMNGGARVSATPSGLSAGAVRLD
;
A
#
# COMPACT_ATOMS: atom_id res chain seq x y z
N ARG A 1 -20.95 24.68 32.24
CA ARG A 1 -20.28 25.44 33.34
C ARG A 1 -19.54 24.49 34.30
N ALA A 2 -18.88 23.43 33.78
CA ALA A 2 -18.10 22.49 34.59
C ALA A 2 -16.68 22.26 34.06
N SER A 3 -16.26 22.92 32.98
CA SER A 3 -14.98 22.63 32.30
C SER A 3 -13.84 23.62 32.60
N TRP A 4 -13.99 24.53 33.55
CA TRP A 4 -12.96 25.53 33.87
C TRP A 4 -12.21 25.27 35.17
N HIS A 5 -12.55 24.22 35.93
CA HIS A 5 -11.87 23.91 37.19
C HIS A 5 -10.78 22.82 37.07
N MET A 6 -10.81 22.00 36.01
CA MET A 6 -9.75 21.00 35.81
C MET A 6 -8.43 21.59 35.24
N ALA A 7 -8.52 22.59 34.37
CA ALA A 7 -7.34 23.24 33.80
C ALA A 7 -6.44 23.96 34.82
N LEU A 8 -7.01 24.38 35.96
CA LEU A 8 -6.27 25.06 37.02
C LEU A 8 -5.53 24.08 37.94
N SER A 9 -5.96 22.83 38.02
CA SER A 9 -5.30 21.80 38.85
C SER A 9 -4.03 21.26 38.19
N ALA A 10 -4.02 21.09 36.86
CA ALA A 10 -2.84 20.65 36.12
C ALA A 10 -1.69 21.68 36.18
N VAL A 11 -2.03 22.98 36.12
CA VAL A 11 -1.03 24.06 36.26
C VAL A 11 -0.42 24.12 37.65
N ALA A 12 -1.17 23.75 38.70
CA ALA A 12 -0.66 23.73 40.05
C ALA A 12 0.27 22.54 40.33
N ALA A 13 0.06 21.40 39.70
CA ALA A 13 0.96 20.24 39.81
C ALA A 13 2.31 20.48 39.12
N LEU A 14 2.32 21.20 37.96
CA LEU A 14 3.58 21.60 37.31
C LEU A 14 4.46 22.53 38.15
N LEU A 15 3.86 23.30 39.09
CA LEU A 15 4.60 24.22 39.95
C LEU A 15 5.29 23.54 41.14
N LEU A 16 5.01 22.24 41.38
CA LEU A 16 5.62 21.45 42.44
C LEU A 16 6.76 20.55 41.96
N LEU A 17 7.06 20.52 40.68
CA LEU A 17 8.28 19.88 40.16
C LEU A 17 9.51 20.61 40.71
N PRO A 18 10.59 19.88 41.13
CA PRO A 18 11.79 20.52 41.71
C PRO A 18 12.33 21.58 40.76
N ALA A 19 12.81 22.70 41.31
CA ALA A 19 13.37 23.84 40.59
C ALA A 19 14.50 23.50 39.58
N ALA A 20 15.02 22.29 39.62
CA ALA A 20 15.99 21.77 38.64
C ALA A 20 15.44 21.63 37.21
N ILE A 21 14.11 21.46 37.00
CA ILE A 21 13.53 21.35 35.66
C ILE A 21 13.32 22.73 35.04
N GLN A 22 13.10 23.77 35.83
CA GLN A 22 12.90 25.15 35.34
C GLN A 22 14.21 25.87 34.92
N ALA A 23 15.38 25.32 35.28
CA ALA A 23 16.68 25.95 35.01
C ALA A 23 17.41 25.42 33.75
N ALA A 24 16.86 24.42 33.07
CA ALA A 24 17.43 23.91 31.80
C ALA A 24 17.01 24.80 30.62
N GLY A 25 17.41 26.06 30.66
CA GLY A 25 17.23 27.00 29.54
C GLY A 25 18.22 26.73 28.44
N THR A 26 17.72 26.62 27.23
CA THR A 26 18.32 27.03 25.93
C THR A 26 19.85 26.99 25.80
N GLU A 27 20.48 25.84 25.92
CA GLU A 27 21.74 25.57 25.28
C GLU A 27 21.56 24.39 24.32
N SER A 28 21.62 24.68 23.02
CA SER A 28 21.68 23.67 21.96
C SER A 28 22.97 22.86 22.13
N ARG A 29 22.89 21.68 22.71
CA ARG A 29 23.98 20.70 22.68
C ARG A 29 23.90 19.93 21.37
N GLU A 30 24.92 20.07 20.54
CA GLU A 30 25.22 19.10 19.49
C GLU A 30 25.62 17.79 20.17
N PHE A 31 24.76 16.77 20.07
CA PHE A 31 25.08 15.41 20.53
C PHE A 31 25.81 14.67 19.40
N ALA A 32 26.98 14.14 19.75
CA ALA A 32 27.68 13.21 18.87
C ALA A 32 26.86 11.92 18.76
N ALA A 33 26.66 11.43 17.55
CA ALA A 33 25.99 10.15 17.29
C ALA A 33 26.70 9.02 18.03
N GLY A 34 26.00 8.31 18.91
CA GLY A 34 26.46 7.03 19.45
C GLY A 34 26.45 6.80 20.96
N GLU A 35 25.98 7.72 21.79
CA GLU A 35 25.79 7.39 23.21
C GLU A 35 24.30 7.25 23.56
N PRO A 36 23.87 6.13 24.20
CA PRO A 36 22.52 6.02 24.70
C PRO A 36 22.32 7.04 25.81
N LEU A 37 21.29 7.89 25.69
CA LEU A 37 20.90 8.83 26.73
C LEU A 37 20.41 8.04 27.94
N SER A 38 21.24 7.88 28.97
CA SER A 38 20.91 7.14 30.20
C SER A 38 20.01 7.92 31.17
N SER A 39 19.69 9.19 30.85
CA SER A 39 18.78 10.02 31.67
C SER A 39 18.23 11.19 30.86
N GLY A 40 16.96 11.51 31.01
CA GLY A 40 16.32 12.70 30.46
C GLY A 40 16.82 14.00 31.09
N PRO A 41 16.45 15.18 30.53
CA PRO A 41 16.72 16.47 31.14
C PRO A 41 16.24 16.54 32.58
N GLY A 42 17.08 17.03 33.49
CA GLY A 42 16.81 17.04 34.91
C GLY A 42 17.21 15.76 35.66
N GLY A 43 17.76 14.74 34.94
CA GLY A 43 18.24 13.50 35.59
C GLY A 43 17.14 12.48 35.91
N MET A 44 15.91 12.68 35.41
CA MET A 44 14.82 11.70 35.51
C MET A 44 15.03 10.58 34.49
N SER A 45 14.88 9.34 34.92
CA SER A 45 14.88 8.18 34.03
C SER A 45 13.50 7.99 33.39
N ALA A 46 13.43 7.20 32.30
CA ALA A 46 12.16 6.79 31.70
C ALA A 46 11.21 6.17 32.75
N GLN A 47 11.76 5.40 33.70
CA GLN A 47 11.00 4.76 34.77
C GLN A 47 10.36 5.79 35.70
N ASP A 48 11.04 6.91 36.01
CA ASP A 48 10.50 7.97 36.86
C ASP A 48 9.29 8.66 36.20
N PHE A 49 9.31 8.86 34.88
CA PHE A 49 8.16 9.38 34.13
C PHE A 49 6.98 8.40 34.11
N ILE A 50 7.24 7.11 33.90
CA ILE A 50 6.21 6.05 33.90
C ILE A 50 5.53 5.99 35.29
N GLU A 51 6.32 5.99 36.36
CA GLU A 51 5.81 5.92 37.74
C GLU A 51 4.97 7.17 38.05
N TYR A 52 5.45 8.36 37.68
CA TYR A 52 4.72 9.60 37.91
C TYR A 52 3.39 9.63 37.16
N ALA A 53 3.36 9.30 35.87
CA ALA A 53 2.17 9.27 35.05
C ALA A 53 1.14 8.25 35.61
N SER A 54 1.61 7.07 35.97
CA SER A 54 0.76 6.00 36.52
C SER A 54 0.10 6.40 37.85
N VAL A 55 0.83 7.10 38.73
CA VAL A 55 0.30 7.55 40.04
C VAL A 55 -0.73 8.67 39.87
N ASN A 56 -0.59 9.51 38.84
CA ASN A 56 -1.44 10.68 38.63
C ASN A 56 -2.53 10.47 37.58
N ASP A 57 -2.63 9.29 36.95
CA ASP A 57 -3.58 8.99 35.89
C ASP A 57 -3.45 9.97 34.69
N GLU A 58 -2.20 10.27 34.32
CA GLU A 58 -1.85 11.17 33.23
C GLU A 58 -1.33 10.36 32.03
N ASP A 59 -1.57 10.86 30.80
CA ASP A 59 -0.94 10.30 29.62
C ASP A 59 0.56 10.58 29.63
N ILE A 60 1.35 9.52 29.57
CA ILE A 60 2.81 9.62 29.69
C ILE A 60 3.43 10.39 28.52
N HIS A 61 2.88 10.27 27.30
CA HIS A 61 3.42 10.98 26.14
C HIS A 61 3.09 12.47 26.21
N GLU A 62 1.86 12.83 26.62
CA GLU A 62 1.48 14.22 26.85
C GLU A 62 2.37 14.83 27.93
N LEU A 63 2.55 14.14 29.07
CA LEU A 63 3.40 14.59 30.15
C LEU A 63 4.87 14.74 29.70
N TYR A 64 5.44 13.70 29.09
CA TYR A 64 6.85 13.68 28.70
C TYR A 64 7.17 14.80 27.71
N PHE A 65 6.40 14.88 26.60
CA PHE A 65 6.62 15.89 25.56
C PHE A 65 6.08 17.29 25.91
N SER A 66 5.44 17.47 27.07
CA SER A 66 5.18 18.81 27.60
C SER A 66 6.43 19.47 28.18
N VAL A 67 7.41 18.68 28.61
CA VAL A 67 8.66 19.15 29.23
C VAL A 67 9.92 18.86 28.42
N ILE A 68 9.88 17.85 27.57
CA ILE A 68 10.97 17.43 26.68
C ILE A 68 10.60 17.74 25.25
N LEU A 69 11.49 18.36 24.50
CA LEU A 69 11.26 18.59 23.07
C LEU A 69 11.47 17.30 22.28
N TYR A 70 10.61 17.07 21.29
CA TYR A 70 10.77 15.97 20.34
C TYR A 70 11.94 16.27 19.39
N GLU A 71 13.00 15.50 19.47
CA GLU A 71 14.23 15.64 18.67
C GLU A 71 14.39 14.52 17.62
N GLY A 72 13.30 13.86 17.24
CA GLY A 72 13.30 12.71 16.34
C GLY A 72 13.07 11.41 17.08
N THR A 73 13.22 10.30 16.38
CA THR A 73 12.93 8.95 16.91
C THR A 73 13.74 8.60 18.15
N GLN A 74 14.92 9.15 18.31
CA GLN A 74 15.72 8.96 19.53
C GLN A 74 14.94 9.32 20.81
N SER A 75 14.01 10.29 20.75
CA SER A 75 13.17 10.64 21.89
C SER A 75 12.21 9.50 22.26
N CYS A 76 11.75 8.72 21.28
CA CYS A 76 10.92 7.54 21.50
C CYS A 76 11.75 6.35 22.04
N LEU A 77 12.95 6.16 21.49
CA LEU A 77 13.82 5.03 21.82
C LEU A 77 14.32 5.04 23.27
N MET A 78 14.18 6.14 24.00
CA MET A 78 14.47 6.18 25.44
C MET A 78 13.59 5.21 26.24
N CYS A 79 12.36 4.98 25.79
CA CYS A 79 11.42 4.06 26.44
C CYS A 79 11.06 2.85 25.54
N HIS A 80 11.18 2.97 24.22
CA HIS A 80 10.71 2.03 23.21
C HIS A 80 11.86 1.40 22.41
N GLN A 81 12.98 1.04 23.04
CA GLN A 81 14.14 0.48 22.36
C GLN A 81 13.80 -0.82 21.62
N ASP A 82 13.09 -1.74 22.28
CA ASP A 82 12.70 -3.04 21.69
C ASP A 82 11.80 -2.84 20.47
N GLN A 83 10.88 -1.87 20.52
CA GLN A 83 10.00 -1.53 19.41
C GLN A 83 10.77 -0.91 18.25
N GLY A 84 11.81 -0.12 18.55
CA GLY A 84 12.72 0.40 17.54
C GLY A 84 13.46 -0.70 16.79
N GLU A 85 13.98 -1.70 17.52
CA GLU A 85 14.64 -2.87 16.92
C GLU A 85 13.66 -3.71 16.07
N GLN A 86 12.45 -3.96 16.58
CA GLN A 86 11.40 -4.64 15.82
C GLN A 86 11.01 -3.87 14.55
N ALA A 87 10.96 -2.54 14.62
CA ALA A 87 10.61 -1.69 13.49
C ALA A 87 11.63 -1.78 12.34
N LEU A 88 12.90 -2.10 12.62
CA LEU A 88 13.90 -2.34 11.58
C LEU A 88 13.56 -3.55 10.69
N GLU A 89 12.79 -4.52 11.21
CA GLU A 89 12.39 -5.72 10.47
C GLU A 89 11.08 -5.55 9.69
N MET A 90 10.34 -4.43 9.90
CA MET A 90 9.08 -4.18 9.16
C MET A 90 9.33 -3.99 7.67
N GLY A 91 8.48 -4.57 6.84
CA GLY A 91 8.48 -4.27 5.42
C GLY A 91 8.14 -2.80 5.09
N HIS A 92 7.44 -2.07 5.97
CA HIS A 92 7.24 -0.61 5.84
C HIS A 92 8.54 0.19 5.97
N PHE A 93 9.51 -0.33 6.71
CA PHE A 93 10.83 0.26 6.86
C PHE A 93 11.83 -0.35 5.87
N LYS A 94 12.01 -1.68 5.84
CA LYS A 94 12.94 -2.35 4.90
C LYS A 94 12.58 -2.20 3.42
N TRP A 95 11.28 -2.04 3.12
CA TRP A 95 10.72 -2.13 1.76
C TRP A 95 11.07 -3.40 1.02
N GLN A 96 11.40 -4.40 1.74
CA GLN A 96 11.55 -5.79 1.31
C GLN A 96 11.20 -6.72 2.48
N GLY A 97 10.92 -7.95 2.17
CA GLY A 97 10.61 -8.98 3.13
C GLY A 97 10.58 -10.34 2.46
N LYS A 98 10.29 -11.38 3.21
CA LYS A 98 10.18 -12.74 2.68
C LYS A 98 9.21 -12.76 1.50
N SER A 99 9.61 -13.45 0.44
CA SER A 99 8.87 -13.50 -0.83
C SER A 99 8.31 -14.89 -1.13
N GLU A 100 7.84 -15.59 -0.10
CA GLU A 100 7.35 -16.98 -0.17
C GLU A 100 6.26 -17.17 -1.22
N ASN A 101 5.55 -16.09 -1.57
CA ASN A 101 4.50 -16.10 -2.59
C ASN A 101 4.92 -15.61 -3.96
N ILE A 102 6.19 -15.33 -4.18
CA ILE A 102 6.70 -15.04 -5.52
C ILE A 102 7.31 -16.32 -6.09
N VAL A 103 6.62 -16.91 -7.07
CA VAL A 103 7.10 -18.15 -7.71
C VAL A 103 8.50 -17.97 -8.28
N ARG A 104 9.35 -18.96 -8.12
CA ARG A 104 10.79 -18.99 -8.45
C ARG A 104 11.69 -18.18 -7.51
N PHE A 105 11.12 -17.44 -6.55
CA PHE A 105 11.86 -16.57 -5.63
C PHE A 105 11.42 -16.75 -4.17
N GLU A 106 10.83 -17.90 -3.83
CA GLU A 106 10.19 -18.18 -2.55
C GLU A 106 11.14 -18.11 -1.36
N SER A 107 12.44 -18.29 -1.59
CA SER A 107 13.48 -18.20 -0.54
C SER A 107 14.16 -16.82 -0.47
N GLY A 108 13.71 -15.86 -1.29
CA GLY A 108 14.28 -14.52 -1.36
C GLY A 108 13.65 -13.53 -0.39
N GLU A 109 14.24 -12.35 -0.37
CA GLU A 109 13.65 -11.16 0.24
C GLU A 109 13.50 -10.10 -0.85
N PHE A 110 12.29 -9.84 -1.27
CA PHE A 110 11.96 -8.85 -2.29
C PHE A 110 10.87 -7.91 -1.77
N GLY A 111 10.76 -6.77 -2.39
CA GLY A 111 9.76 -5.80 -2.02
C GLY A 111 9.70 -4.62 -2.97
N LYS A 112 9.22 -3.53 -2.46
CA LYS A 112 9.03 -2.31 -3.24
C LYS A 112 10.31 -1.80 -3.90
N ASN A 113 11.46 -2.14 -3.34
CA ASN A 113 12.78 -1.80 -3.90
C ASN A 113 13.11 -2.57 -5.19
N GLN A 114 12.47 -3.72 -5.44
CA GLN A 114 12.78 -4.55 -6.60
C GLN A 114 11.61 -4.70 -7.57
N LEU A 115 10.37 -4.40 -7.15
CA LEU A 115 9.19 -4.62 -7.96
C LEU A 115 9.06 -3.62 -9.11
N LEU A 116 8.89 -4.14 -10.33
CA LEU A 116 8.44 -3.38 -11.49
C LEU A 116 6.91 -3.24 -11.47
N ASN A 117 6.40 -2.09 -11.88
CA ASN A 117 4.97 -1.78 -11.82
C ASN A 117 4.50 -0.86 -12.96
N ASN A 118 3.18 -0.83 -13.22
CA ASN A 118 2.56 -0.04 -14.30
C ASN A 118 2.23 1.42 -13.92
N PHE A 119 2.64 1.90 -12.74
CA PHE A 119 2.36 3.29 -12.36
C PHE A 119 3.62 4.17 -12.36
N CYS A 120 4.55 4.02 -11.44
CA CYS A 120 5.79 4.84 -11.41
C CYS A 120 7.03 4.04 -11.83
N ILE A 121 6.85 2.89 -12.44
CA ILE A 121 7.81 1.92 -12.93
C ILE A 121 8.59 1.26 -11.79
N ALA A 122 9.46 1.99 -11.06
CA ALA A 122 10.25 1.45 -9.97
C ALA A 122 10.66 2.52 -8.96
N VAL A 123 11.10 2.08 -7.78
CA VAL A 123 11.66 2.94 -6.73
C VAL A 123 13.12 3.28 -6.97
N PRO A 124 14.03 2.31 -7.27
CA PRO A 124 15.43 2.61 -7.49
C PRO A 124 15.64 3.75 -8.47
N THR A 125 16.62 4.59 -8.20
CA THR A 125 16.91 5.86 -8.88
C THR A 125 15.97 7.03 -8.55
N ASN A 126 14.83 6.77 -7.91
CA ASN A 126 13.79 7.78 -7.64
C ASN A 126 13.48 7.91 -6.14
N GLU A 127 14.35 7.39 -5.28
CA GLU A 127 14.14 7.27 -3.84
C GLU A 127 13.68 8.59 -3.23
N GLY A 128 14.38 9.68 -3.52
CA GLY A 128 14.08 11.00 -2.92
C GLY A 128 12.63 11.47 -3.05
N ARG A 129 11.84 10.88 -3.98
CA ARG A 129 10.41 11.16 -4.14
C ARG A 129 9.53 9.95 -3.81
N CYS A 130 9.94 8.75 -4.20
CA CYS A 130 9.13 7.55 -3.97
C CYS A 130 9.04 7.19 -2.49
N THR A 131 10.05 7.54 -1.71
CA THR A 131 10.17 7.17 -0.29
C THR A 131 9.38 8.05 0.67
N GLN A 132 8.57 8.97 0.18
CA GLN A 132 7.62 9.71 1.03
C GLN A 132 6.68 8.80 1.84
N CYS A 133 6.41 7.58 1.36
CA CYS A 133 5.59 6.57 2.03
C CYS A 133 6.44 5.56 2.83
N HIS A 134 7.75 5.75 2.93
CA HIS A 134 8.63 4.93 3.73
C HIS A 134 8.45 5.25 5.22
N ALA A 135 8.38 4.23 6.08
CA ALA A 135 8.28 4.43 7.53
C ALA A 135 9.63 4.79 8.16
N GLY A 136 10.37 5.71 7.52
CA GLY A 136 11.66 6.22 7.94
C GLY A 136 11.94 7.57 7.31
N TYR A 137 13.05 8.20 7.71
CA TYR A 137 13.46 9.54 7.30
C TYR A 137 14.63 9.49 6.31
N GLY A 138 14.56 10.27 5.24
CA GLY A 138 15.72 10.59 4.42
C GLY A 138 16.26 9.46 3.55
N TYR A 139 15.44 8.44 3.25
CA TYR A 139 15.82 7.41 2.29
C TYR A 139 15.81 7.98 0.86
N ASP A 140 16.89 8.59 0.44
CA ASP A 140 17.03 9.25 -0.85
C ASP A 140 18.11 8.68 -1.76
N HIS A 141 18.73 7.55 -1.33
CA HIS A 141 19.77 6.85 -2.08
C HIS A 141 19.93 5.40 -1.59
N LYS A 142 20.42 4.51 -2.45
CA LYS A 142 20.67 3.07 -2.13
C LYS A 142 21.65 2.81 -0.98
N SER A 143 22.39 3.83 -0.52
CA SER A 143 23.28 3.75 0.64
C SER A 143 22.59 4.08 1.96
N TYR A 144 21.25 4.16 1.99
CA TYR A 144 20.49 4.40 3.20
C TYR A 144 20.75 3.31 4.24
N ASP A 145 20.94 3.72 5.49
CA ASP A 145 21.19 2.79 6.60
C ASP A 145 19.87 2.29 7.18
N PHE A 146 19.54 1.04 6.85
CA PHE A 146 18.38 0.33 7.38
C PHE A 146 18.65 -0.34 8.74
N THR A 147 19.83 -0.17 9.33
CA THR A 147 20.19 -0.77 10.63
C THR A 147 20.12 0.21 11.79
N ASP A 148 19.95 1.50 11.49
CA ASP A 148 19.86 2.55 12.48
C ASP A 148 18.39 2.79 12.90
N PRO A 149 17.97 2.44 14.13
CA PRO A 149 16.61 2.62 14.59
C PRO A 149 16.20 4.11 14.70
N THR A 150 17.14 5.04 14.76
CA THR A 150 16.81 6.47 14.76
C THR A 150 16.28 6.94 13.41
N ASN A 151 16.49 6.17 12.35
CA ASN A 151 15.94 6.42 11.02
C ASN A 151 14.46 5.99 10.88
N VAL A 152 13.90 5.27 11.82
CA VAL A 152 12.49 4.86 11.83
C VAL A 152 11.60 6.08 12.11
N ASP A 153 10.47 6.19 11.42
CA ASP A 153 9.47 7.24 11.62
C ASP A 153 8.26 6.68 12.38
N CYS A 154 8.30 6.78 13.71
CA CYS A 154 7.22 6.31 14.58
C CYS A 154 5.94 7.16 14.40
N LEU A 155 6.10 8.48 14.20
CA LEU A 155 4.98 9.41 14.15
C LEU A 155 4.05 9.17 12.95
N VAL A 156 4.56 8.64 11.83
CA VAL A 156 3.74 8.39 10.63
C VAL A 156 2.59 7.41 10.90
N CYS A 157 2.80 6.46 11.81
CA CYS A 157 1.78 5.48 12.20
C CYS A 157 1.02 5.88 13.47
N HIS A 158 1.68 6.56 14.42
CA HIS A 158 1.16 6.77 15.77
C HIS A 158 0.53 8.16 16.02
N ASP A 159 0.65 9.12 15.08
CA ASP A 159 0.02 10.44 15.18
C ASP A 159 -1.50 10.37 15.30
N GLN A 160 -2.06 10.98 16.35
CA GLN A 160 -3.51 11.10 16.54
C GLN A 160 -4.04 12.51 16.21
N THR A 161 -3.17 13.51 16.08
CA THR A 161 -3.58 14.87 15.68
C THR A 161 -4.08 14.90 14.24
N GLY A 162 -3.57 13.99 13.41
CA GLY A 162 -3.76 14.00 11.97
C GLY A 162 -3.07 15.17 11.27
N ALA A 163 -2.18 15.89 11.96
CA ALA A 163 -1.39 16.97 11.40
C ALA A 163 -0.06 16.49 10.79
N TYR A 164 0.41 15.30 11.20
CA TYR A 164 1.66 14.77 10.68
C TYR A 164 1.58 14.51 9.17
N ALA A 165 2.56 15.00 8.44
CA ALA A 165 2.68 14.80 7.01
C ALA A 165 4.14 14.73 6.58
N LYS A 166 4.42 13.91 5.56
CA LYS A 166 5.77 13.73 5.00
C LYS A 166 5.93 14.56 3.73
N ASP A 167 7.08 15.21 3.59
CA ASP A 167 7.41 16.01 2.41
C ASP A 167 7.68 15.11 1.20
N LEU A 168 7.07 15.46 0.07
CA LEU A 168 7.12 14.68 -1.17
C LEU A 168 8.49 14.69 -1.86
N THR A 169 9.40 15.59 -1.46
CA THR A 169 10.65 15.87 -2.18
C THR A 169 11.90 15.70 -1.33
N THR A 170 11.75 15.41 -0.05
CA THR A 170 12.85 15.28 0.92
C THR A 170 12.97 13.87 1.47
N ALA A 171 12.61 12.86 0.67
CA ALA A 171 12.63 11.46 1.08
C ALA A 171 11.85 11.20 2.38
N GLY A 172 10.66 11.78 2.46
CA GLY A 172 9.72 11.55 3.55
C GLY A 172 10.08 12.17 4.89
N LYS A 173 10.95 13.18 4.93
CA LYS A 173 11.10 13.99 6.14
C LYS A 173 9.80 14.72 6.47
N PRO A 174 9.54 15.05 7.74
CA PRO A 174 8.35 15.82 8.11
C PRO A 174 8.25 17.14 7.33
N VAL A 175 7.04 17.53 6.97
CA VAL A 175 6.79 18.84 6.33
C VAL A 175 7.22 19.95 7.30
N PRO A 176 8.04 20.94 6.85
CA PRO A 176 8.45 22.04 7.69
C PRO A 176 7.27 22.83 8.28
N GLY A 177 7.34 23.17 9.55
CA GLY A 177 6.33 23.95 10.27
C GLY A 177 5.24 23.12 10.97
N ILE A 178 5.28 21.80 10.87
CA ILE A 178 4.45 20.93 11.74
C ILE A 178 5.04 21.01 13.15
N ASP A 179 4.17 21.20 14.13
CA ASP A 179 4.55 21.08 15.55
C ASP A 179 4.71 19.59 15.91
N LEU A 180 5.92 19.08 15.74
CA LEU A 180 6.25 17.68 16.03
C LEU A 180 6.14 17.35 17.51
N ASN A 181 6.26 18.35 18.37
CA ASN A 181 6.08 18.16 19.80
C ASN A 181 4.63 17.86 20.16
N LEU A 182 3.69 18.63 19.56
CA LEU A 182 2.26 18.38 19.70
C LEU A 182 1.87 17.00 19.10
N VAL A 183 2.46 16.64 17.96
CA VAL A 183 2.25 15.32 17.37
C VAL A 183 2.73 14.21 18.31
N ALA A 184 3.92 14.36 18.90
CA ALA A 184 4.48 13.37 19.83
C ALA A 184 3.69 13.24 21.13
N GLN A 185 3.06 14.32 21.61
CA GLN A 185 2.15 14.29 22.76
C GLN A 185 0.88 13.47 22.49
N SER A 186 0.49 13.34 21.24
CA SER A 186 -0.80 12.74 20.85
C SER A 186 -0.72 11.26 20.47
N VAL A 187 0.47 10.65 20.51
CA VAL A 187 0.64 9.30 19.96
C VAL A 187 -0.18 8.25 20.71
N ASP A 188 -0.69 7.26 19.98
CA ASP A 188 -1.45 6.13 20.51
C ASP A 188 -0.93 4.83 19.89
N ALA A 189 -1.05 3.73 20.62
CA ALA A 189 -0.67 2.40 20.15
C ALA A 189 -1.44 1.97 18.89
N VAL A 190 -2.69 2.44 18.73
CA VAL A 190 -3.58 2.02 17.65
C VAL A 190 -3.66 3.09 16.55
N PRO A 191 -3.04 2.86 15.37
CA PRO A 191 -3.08 3.80 14.26
C PRO A 191 -4.51 4.15 13.82
N GLN A 192 -4.72 5.40 13.44
CA GLN A 192 -5.95 5.85 12.79
C GLN A 192 -5.95 5.44 11.31
N ARG A 193 -7.14 5.33 10.67
CA ARG A 193 -7.24 5.10 9.22
C ARG A 193 -6.40 6.09 8.41
N LYS A 194 -6.38 7.36 8.84
CA LYS A 194 -5.61 8.42 8.18
C LYS A 194 -4.12 8.13 8.08
N ASN A 195 -3.52 7.49 9.10
CA ASN A 195 -2.10 7.12 9.09
C ASN A 195 -1.80 6.15 7.93
N CYS A 196 -2.62 5.12 7.74
CA CYS A 196 -2.47 4.14 6.67
C CYS A 196 -2.81 4.72 5.30
N ILE A 197 -4.00 5.32 5.20
CA ILE A 197 -4.56 5.86 3.95
C ILE A 197 -3.71 7.01 3.40
N GLY A 198 -3.05 7.79 4.26
CA GLY A 198 -2.12 8.84 3.83
C GLY A 198 -1.08 8.38 2.82
N CYS A 199 -0.64 7.12 2.92
CA CYS A 199 0.30 6.49 2.00
C CYS A 199 -0.39 5.54 1.02
N HIS A 200 -1.28 4.65 1.49
CA HIS A 200 -1.86 3.58 0.66
C HIS A 200 -2.79 4.12 -0.43
N ALA A 201 -3.61 5.14 -0.15
CA ALA A 201 -4.44 5.77 -1.18
C ALA A 201 -3.62 6.49 -2.25
N LYS A 202 -2.49 7.08 -1.87
CA LYS A 202 -1.64 7.90 -2.77
C LYS A 202 -0.54 7.12 -3.46
N ALA A 203 -0.45 5.82 -3.24
CA ALA A 203 0.48 4.96 -3.95
C ALA A 203 0.24 5.04 -5.46
N GLY A 204 1.33 5.05 -6.25
CA GLY A 204 1.24 5.26 -7.69
C GLY A 204 1.18 6.75 -8.10
N GLY A 205 1.35 7.68 -7.17
CA GLY A 205 1.48 9.11 -7.45
C GLY A 205 0.18 9.89 -7.58
N GLY A 206 -0.88 9.41 -6.95
CA GLY A 206 -2.17 10.09 -6.84
C GLY A 206 -3.19 9.25 -6.11
N ASP A 207 -4.27 9.90 -5.66
CA ASP A 207 -5.35 9.23 -4.95
C ASP A 207 -5.99 8.15 -5.82
N ASN A 208 -6.13 6.97 -5.27
CA ASN A 208 -6.70 5.77 -5.88
C ASN A 208 -6.00 5.26 -7.17
N VAL A 209 -4.78 5.74 -7.47
CA VAL A 209 -4.09 5.39 -8.73
C VAL A 209 -3.69 3.92 -8.77
N LYS A 210 -3.12 3.39 -7.69
CA LYS A 210 -2.56 2.04 -7.68
C LYS A 210 -3.65 0.98 -7.57
N HIS A 211 -4.37 0.97 -6.48
CA HIS A 211 -5.23 -0.16 -6.12
C HIS A 211 -6.62 -0.11 -6.77
N GLY A 212 -7.21 1.08 -6.85
CA GLY A 212 -8.59 1.25 -7.32
C GLY A 212 -9.64 1.05 -6.25
N ASP A 213 -9.33 0.31 -5.21
CA ASP A 213 -10.16 0.00 -4.05
C ASP A 213 -9.64 0.61 -2.73
N ILE A 214 -8.58 1.43 -2.80
CA ILE A 214 -8.03 2.15 -1.64
C ILE A 214 -7.88 3.62 -1.99
N SER A 215 -8.82 4.42 -1.54
CA SER A 215 -8.85 5.88 -1.73
C SER A 215 -8.91 6.63 -0.41
N THR A 216 -8.73 7.95 -0.48
CA THR A 216 -8.89 8.83 0.70
C THR A 216 -10.31 8.84 1.26
N ASP A 217 -11.32 8.42 0.51
CA ASP A 217 -12.70 8.29 1.00
C ASP A 217 -12.82 7.27 2.14
N LEU A 218 -11.95 6.26 2.18
CA LEU A 218 -11.94 5.26 3.25
C LEU A 218 -11.55 5.81 4.64
N ILE A 219 -11.06 7.05 4.74
CA ILE A 219 -10.78 7.69 6.04
C ILE A 219 -12.08 7.85 6.84
N ALA A 220 -13.17 8.27 6.17
CA ALA A 220 -14.48 8.46 6.78
C ALA A 220 -15.56 8.16 5.74
N THR A 221 -15.79 6.89 5.48
CA THR A 221 -16.72 6.42 4.45
C THR A 221 -18.05 5.98 5.03
N THR A 222 -18.97 5.54 4.16
CA THR A 222 -20.30 5.02 4.53
C THR A 222 -20.37 3.50 4.33
N ARG A 223 -21.33 2.85 5.02
CA ARG A 223 -21.62 1.41 4.85
C ARG A 223 -21.91 1.03 3.39
N GLU A 224 -22.57 1.91 2.64
CA GLU A 224 -22.85 1.68 1.22
C GLU A 224 -21.57 1.53 0.39
N TYR A 225 -20.51 2.24 0.78
CA TYR A 225 -19.23 2.18 0.08
C TYR A 225 -18.34 1.04 0.56
N ASP A 226 -18.26 0.83 1.88
CA ASP A 226 -17.55 -0.32 2.48
C ASP A 226 -18.21 -0.68 3.82
N VAL A 227 -18.77 -1.88 3.91
CA VAL A 227 -19.53 -2.32 5.09
C VAL A 227 -18.70 -2.40 6.36
N HIS A 228 -17.39 -2.69 6.25
CA HIS A 228 -16.50 -2.82 7.39
C HIS A 228 -15.98 -1.47 7.85
N MET A 229 -15.68 -0.58 6.91
CA MET A 229 -15.06 0.72 7.19
C MET A 229 -16.07 1.87 7.28
N GLY A 230 -17.32 1.66 6.85
CA GLY A 230 -18.38 2.67 6.96
C GLY A 230 -18.57 3.12 8.41
N THR A 231 -18.62 4.44 8.65
CA THR A 231 -18.86 5.01 9.98
C THR A 231 -20.29 4.75 10.49
N ASP A 232 -21.19 4.43 9.58
CA ASP A 232 -22.56 3.94 9.81
C ASP A 232 -22.68 2.41 9.63
N GLY A 233 -21.55 1.71 9.55
CA GLY A 233 -21.39 0.27 9.43
C GLY A 233 -20.52 -0.30 10.53
N GLY A 234 -19.46 -1.02 10.14
CA GLY A 234 -18.53 -1.65 11.08
C GLY A 234 -17.58 -0.69 11.79
N ASP A 235 -17.35 0.50 11.21
CA ASP A 235 -16.38 1.52 11.65
C ASP A 235 -14.99 0.98 12.01
N MET A 236 -14.57 -0.10 11.32
CA MET A 236 -13.32 -0.80 11.60
C MET A 236 -12.11 0.03 11.15
N LYS A 237 -11.06 0.01 11.96
CA LYS A 237 -9.73 0.51 11.59
C LYS A 237 -9.00 -0.55 10.75
N CYS A 238 -8.02 -0.12 9.95
CA CYS A 238 -7.23 -1.02 9.09
C CYS A 238 -6.59 -2.17 9.87
N VAL A 239 -6.10 -1.89 11.08
CA VAL A 239 -5.49 -2.88 11.97
C VAL A 239 -6.45 -3.95 12.50
N ALA A 240 -7.76 -3.81 12.30
CA ALA A 240 -8.72 -4.87 12.65
C ALA A 240 -8.54 -6.12 11.77
N CYS A 241 -8.08 -5.93 10.52
CA CYS A 241 -7.76 -7.01 9.59
C CYS A 241 -6.25 -7.16 9.38
N HIS A 242 -5.53 -6.03 9.30
CA HIS A 242 -4.08 -5.97 9.15
C HIS A 242 -3.41 -5.82 10.51
N GLY A 243 -3.62 -6.79 11.40
CA GLY A 243 -3.06 -6.79 12.75
C GLY A 243 -1.53 -6.87 12.75
N THR A 244 -0.94 -6.50 13.88
CA THR A 244 0.47 -6.77 14.15
C THR A 244 0.64 -8.24 14.51
N ASN A 245 1.72 -8.85 14.05
CA ASN A 245 2.03 -10.23 14.39
C ASN A 245 2.45 -10.32 15.85
N HIS A 246 1.86 -11.26 16.59
CA HIS A 246 2.33 -11.67 17.88
C HIS A 246 3.24 -12.88 17.74
N ASP A 247 4.41 -12.88 18.38
CA ASP A 247 5.20 -14.11 18.47
C ASP A 247 4.44 -15.08 19.39
N PRO A 248 4.03 -16.27 18.89
CA PRO A 248 3.26 -17.22 19.70
C PRO A 248 4.07 -17.81 20.85
N LYS A 249 5.40 -17.60 20.90
CA LYS A 249 6.27 -18.17 21.94
C LYS A 249 6.35 -17.30 23.18
N ASP A 250 6.36 -16.00 23.02
CA ASP A 250 6.58 -15.07 24.15
C ASP A 250 5.55 -13.94 24.23
N GLY A 251 4.62 -13.87 23.25
CA GLY A 251 3.61 -12.83 23.19
C GLY A 251 4.14 -11.46 22.79
N SER A 252 5.41 -11.37 22.38
CA SER A 252 5.97 -10.11 21.89
C SER A 252 5.24 -9.63 20.63
N VAL A 253 4.98 -8.34 20.56
CA VAL A 253 4.32 -7.72 19.39
C VAL A 253 5.40 -7.39 18.37
N ASN A 254 5.34 -8.04 17.21
CA ASN A 254 6.12 -7.62 16.08
C ASN A 254 5.42 -6.43 15.42
N HIS A 255 6.13 -5.32 15.18
CA HIS A 255 5.61 -4.13 14.50
C HIS A 255 5.30 -4.33 13.02
N GLY A 256 5.44 -5.55 12.48
CA GLY A 256 4.98 -5.90 11.13
C GLY A 256 3.46 -5.95 11.06
N ASN A 257 2.88 -5.22 10.12
CA ASN A 257 1.47 -5.39 9.79
C ASN A 257 1.30 -6.56 8.82
N ALA A 258 0.32 -7.42 9.08
CA ALA A 258 -0.02 -8.53 8.20
C ALA A 258 -0.39 -8.05 6.78
N GLY A 259 -0.15 -8.87 5.79
CA GLY A 259 -0.37 -8.55 4.39
C GLY A 259 0.83 -7.92 3.70
N MET A 260 1.97 -7.86 4.35
CA MET A 260 3.19 -7.22 3.82
C MET A 260 4.10 -8.14 3.02
N SER A 261 4.01 -9.45 3.15
CA SER A 261 4.79 -10.35 2.32
C SER A 261 4.18 -10.46 0.93
N LEU A 262 4.41 -9.41 0.18
CA LEU A 262 4.30 -9.28 -1.26
C LEU A 262 3.13 -10.03 -1.91
N HIS A 263 1.93 -9.44 -1.69
CA HIS A 263 0.79 -9.68 -2.58
C HIS A 263 0.04 -11.00 -2.41
N SER A 264 0.10 -11.63 -1.26
CA SER A 264 -0.90 -12.62 -0.89
C SER A 264 -1.96 -11.99 0.01
N VAL A 265 -3.21 -12.31 -0.28
CA VAL A 265 -4.36 -12.00 0.59
C VAL A 265 -4.53 -13.05 1.69
N HIS A 266 -3.68 -14.08 1.70
CA HIS A 266 -3.77 -15.24 2.58
C HIS A 266 -2.57 -15.35 3.52
N GLU A 267 -1.79 -14.28 3.70
CA GLU A 267 -0.56 -14.35 4.44
C GLU A 267 -0.67 -13.93 5.88
N GLY A 268 0.01 -14.70 6.69
CA GLY A 268 0.32 -14.39 8.07
C GLY A 268 -0.93 -14.29 8.93
N GLU A 269 -0.92 -13.35 9.84
CA GLU A 269 -2.02 -13.09 10.77
C GLU A 269 -3.05 -12.09 10.22
N MET A 270 -3.04 -11.84 8.92
CA MET A 270 -4.10 -11.06 8.30
C MET A 270 -5.43 -11.82 8.41
N LYS A 271 -6.46 -11.17 8.93
CA LYS A 271 -7.78 -11.78 9.00
C LYS A 271 -8.39 -11.91 7.62
N VAL A 272 -8.87 -13.11 7.34
CA VAL A 272 -9.68 -13.40 6.16
C VAL A 272 -11.17 -13.39 6.52
N CYS A 273 -12.03 -13.33 5.51
CA CYS A 273 -13.48 -13.21 5.71
C CYS A 273 -14.03 -14.28 6.68
N THR A 274 -13.55 -15.52 6.54
CA THR A 274 -14.01 -16.68 7.32
C THR A 274 -13.61 -16.64 8.80
N ASP A 275 -12.66 -15.80 9.20
CA ASP A 275 -12.30 -15.65 10.62
C ASP A 275 -13.41 -15.00 11.45
N CYS A 276 -14.25 -14.20 10.78
CA CYS A 276 -15.39 -13.54 11.43
C CYS A 276 -16.74 -14.07 10.93
N HIS A 277 -16.85 -14.42 9.63
CA HIS A 277 -18.11 -14.77 9.00
C HIS A 277 -18.38 -16.29 8.91
N GLY A 278 -17.40 -17.13 9.21
CA GLY A 278 -17.53 -18.57 9.01
C GLY A 278 -17.44 -18.97 7.52
N ASN A 279 -17.89 -20.17 7.16
CA ASN A 279 -17.79 -20.62 5.78
C ASN A 279 -18.95 -20.10 4.91
N GLN A 280 -18.72 -20.05 3.60
CA GLN A 280 -19.67 -19.54 2.61
C GLN A 280 -21.07 -20.16 2.72
N GLN A 281 -21.16 -21.47 2.91
CA GLN A 281 -22.44 -22.19 2.95
C GLN A 281 -23.26 -21.77 4.17
N ASN A 282 -22.63 -21.62 5.34
CA ASN A 282 -23.33 -21.28 6.56
C ASN A 282 -23.86 -19.84 6.56
N ILE A 283 -23.09 -18.89 6.02
CA ILE A 283 -23.50 -17.48 6.01
C ILE A 283 -24.58 -17.16 4.99
N HIS A 284 -24.73 -18.00 3.95
CA HIS A 284 -25.76 -17.83 2.94
C HIS A 284 -26.99 -18.73 3.19
N ALA A 285 -26.96 -19.58 4.22
CA ALA A 285 -28.10 -20.45 4.55
C ALA A 285 -29.38 -19.65 4.83
N GLY A 286 -30.46 -20.01 4.15
CA GLY A 286 -31.74 -19.28 4.22
C GLY A 286 -31.79 -17.98 3.42
N THR A 287 -30.78 -17.66 2.61
CA THR A 287 -30.78 -16.53 1.67
C THR A 287 -31.03 -17.00 0.24
N GLU A 288 -31.35 -16.08 -0.67
CA GLU A 288 -31.47 -16.37 -2.11
C GLU A 288 -30.18 -16.90 -2.73
N ALA A 289 -29.02 -16.61 -2.12
CA ALA A 289 -27.72 -17.07 -2.56
C ALA A 289 -27.41 -18.52 -2.13
N GLU A 290 -28.19 -19.16 -1.25
CA GLU A 290 -27.94 -20.52 -0.77
C GLU A 290 -27.84 -21.52 -1.91
N ASP A 291 -28.78 -21.48 -2.85
CA ASP A 291 -28.81 -22.37 -4.01
C ASP A 291 -27.67 -22.10 -5.00
N MET A 292 -27.16 -20.84 -5.07
CA MET A 292 -26.04 -20.49 -5.94
C MET A 292 -24.69 -20.96 -5.41
N ILE A 293 -24.52 -21.01 -4.09
CA ILE A 293 -23.24 -21.33 -3.43
C ILE A 293 -23.22 -22.80 -2.96
N GLY A 294 -24.10 -23.63 -3.52
CA GLY A 294 -24.18 -25.04 -3.22
C GLY A 294 -23.04 -25.89 -3.83
N PRO A 295 -22.91 -27.15 -3.40
CA PRO A 295 -21.92 -28.08 -3.92
C PRO A 295 -21.98 -28.22 -5.44
N GLY A 296 -20.85 -28.05 -6.11
CA GLY A 296 -20.70 -28.12 -7.56
C GLY A 296 -21.00 -26.84 -8.33
N TRP A 297 -21.49 -25.81 -7.67
CA TRP A 297 -21.75 -24.48 -8.25
C TRP A 297 -21.03 -23.42 -7.43
N HIS A 298 -20.23 -22.59 -8.07
CA HIS A 298 -19.55 -21.43 -7.46
C HIS A 298 -18.69 -21.71 -6.22
N GLU A 299 -18.38 -22.99 -5.90
CA GLU A 299 -17.56 -23.37 -4.74
C GLU A 299 -16.18 -22.71 -4.72
N ARG A 300 -15.70 -22.32 -5.89
CA ARG A 300 -14.35 -21.78 -6.08
C ARG A 300 -14.34 -20.28 -6.36
N LEU A 301 -15.38 -19.57 -5.93
CA LEU A 301 -15.40 -18.12 -5.94
C LEU A 301 -14.86 -17.58 -4.60
N ALA A 302 -13.94 -16.65 -4.65
CA ALA A 302 -13.58 -15.87 -3.47
C ALA A 302 -14.75 -14.98 -3.05
N CYS A 303 -14.89 -14.69 -1.77
CA CYS A 303 -15.96 -13.81 -1.26
C CYS A 303 -15.98 -12.46 -1.97
N GLN A 304 -14.80 -11.93 -2.23
CA GLN A 304 -14.60 -10.65 -2.92
C GLN A 304 -15.18 -10.63 -4.34
N THR A 305 -15.28 -11.79 -5.00
CA THR A 305 -15.80 -11.88 -6.37
C THR A 305 -17.25 -11.38 -6.48
N CYS A 306 -18.08 -11.68 -5.48
CA CYS A 306 -19.46 -11.21 -5.41
C CYS A 306 -19.58 -9.90 -4.62
N HIS A 307 -18.85 -9.81 -3.50
CA HIS A 307 -18.99 -8.69 -2.56
C HIS A 307 -18.23 -7.42 -2.95
N ILE A 308 -17.44 -7.44 -4.02
CA ILE A 308 -16.84 -6.24 -4.63
C ILE A 308 -17.28 -6.16 -6.10
N PRO A 309 -18.51 -5.75 -6.37
CA PRO A 309 -19.07 -5.72 -7.74
C PRO A 309 -18.38 -4.69 -8.64
N ALA A 310 -17.84 -3.65 -8.05
CA ALA A 310 -17.05 -2.61 -8.72
C ALA A 310 -16.11 -1.95 -7.72
N ILE A 311 -15.01 -1.39 -8.22
CA ILE A 311 -14.07 -0.54 -7.48
C ILE A 311 -14.06 0.87 -8.03
N ALA A 312 -13.38 1.78 -7.37
CA ALA A 312 -13.35 3.20 -7.73
C ALA A 312 -14.75 3.82 -7.79
N ARG A 313 -15.64 3.40 -6.88
CA ARG A 313 -17.04 3.83 -6.90
C ARG A 313 -17.24 5.30 -6.53
N LYS A 314 -16.29 5.93 -5.82
CA LYS A 314 -16.33 7.36 -5.48
C LYS A 314 -15.17 8.14 -6.07
N ILE A 315 -13.97 7.58 -6.05
CA ILE A 315 -12.76 8.24 -6.55
C ILE A 315 -12.20 7.42 -7.70
N SER A 316 -12.12 8.04 -8.88
CA SER A 316 -11.62 7.39 -10.10
C SER A 316 -10.21 6.82 -9.94
N THR A 317 -9.95 5.72 -10.64
CA THR A 317 -8.64 5.08 -10.69
C THR A 317 -8.04 5.15 -12.09
N LYS A 318 -6.70 5.08 -12.18
CA LYS A 318 -6.04 4.92 -13.48
C LYS A 318 -6.10 3.47 -13.93
N VAL A 319 -6.60 3.25 -15.13
CA VAL A 319 -6.61 1.92 -15.76
C VAL A 319 -5.57 1.81 -16.87
N GLU A 320 -5.14 2.95 -17.45
CA GLU A 320 -4.08 2.97 -18.46
C GLU A 320 -3.03 4.05 -18.14
N TRP A 321 -1.76 3.75 -18.49
CA TRP A 321 -0.66 4.71 -18.33
C TRP A 321 0.43 4.48 -19.38
N TYR A 322 0.59 5.45 -20.29
CA TYR A 322 1.52 5.38 -21.41
C TYR A 322 2.68 6.35 -21.23
N TRP A 323 3.82 5.83 -20.78
CA TRP A 323 5.04 6.61 -20.57
C TRP A 323 5.69 7.09 -21.86
N ALA A 324 5.45 6.39 -22.99
CA ALA A 324 5.96 6.79 -24.31
C ALA A 324 5.50 8.20 -24.72
N ASP A 325 4.36 8.65 -24.23
CA ASP A 325 3.78 9.96 -24.55
C ASP A 325 4.39 11.10 -23.71
N ALA A 326 5.21 10.80 -22.72
CA ALA A 326 5.81 11.81 -21.85
C ALA A 326 6.76 12.75 -22.62
N GLY A 327 6.90 13.98 -22.14
CA GLY A 327 7.82 14.99 -22.69
C GLY A 327 7.18 15.96 -23.66
N GLN A 328 5.99 15.69 -24.20
CA GLN A 328 5.31 16.54 -25.16
C GLN A 328 4.72 17.80 -24.49
N ASN A 329 4.63 18.90 -25.26
CA ASN A 329 3.90 20.09 -24.83
C ASN A 329 2.46 20.00 -25.34
N VAL A 330 1.56 19.57 -24.48
CA VAL A 330 0.11 19.47 -24.76
C VAL A 330 -0.58 20.64 -24.08
N ASP A 331 -1.25 21.49 -24.87
CA ASP A 331 -2.00 22.65 -24.39
C ASP A 331 -3.23 22.90 -25.30
N PRO A 332 -4.46 22.90 -24.80
CA PRO A 332 -4.83 22.58 -23.42
C PRO A 332 -4.63 21.10 -23.08
N ILE A 333 -4.40 20.79 -21.80
CA ILE A 333 -4.37 19.41 -21.33
C ILE A 333 -5.79 18.83 -21.44
N PRO A 334 -5.98 17.67 -22.08
CA PRO A 334 -7.28 17.01 -22.13
C PRO A 334 -7.74 16.62 -20.73
N ILE A 335 -9.02 16.79 -20.49
CA ILE A 335 -9.70 16.39 -19.25
C ILE A 335 -10.74 15.34 -19.61
N ASP A 336 -10.64 14.21 -18.96
CA ASP A 336 -11.63 13.14 -19.07
C ASP A 336 -13.02 13.66 -18.63
N PRO A 337 -14.05 13.58 -19.49
CA PRO A 337 -15.35 14.18 -19.22
C PRO A 337 -16.12 13.48 -18.09
N ASP A 338 -15.89 12.20 -17.85
CA ASP A 338 -16.63 11.38 -16.91
C ASP A 338 -16.02 11.47 -15.50
N THR A 339 -14.70 11.59 -15.40
CA THR A 339 -13.98 11.61 -14.14
C THR A 339 -13.48 12.99 -13.73
N GLY A 340 -13.44 13.95 -14.68
CA GLY A 340 -12.86 15.28 -14.46
C GLY A 340 -11.35 15.28 -14.24
N ARG A 341 -10.67 14.17 -14.55
CA ARG A 341 -9.23 14.00 -14.35
C ARG A 341 -8.44 14.39 -15.59
N PRO A 342 -7.20 14.93 -15.43
CA PRO A 342 -6.34 15.18 -16.57
C PRO A 342 -5.88 13.86 -17.20
N GLU A 343 -5.99 13.78 -18.52
CA GLU A 343 -5.56 12.61 -19.32
C GLU A 343 -4.08 12.67 -19.70
N TYR A 344 -3.39 13.73 -19.36
CA TYR A 344 -1.99 13.93 -19.69
C TYR A 344 -1.22 14.72 -18.62
N ASP A 345 0.04 14.33 -18.41
CA ASP A 345 1.05 15.07 -17.64
C ASP A 345 2.37 15.01 -18.41
N LYS A 346 2.96 16.14 -18.76
CA LYS A 346 4.23 16.19 -19.50
C LYS A 346 5.33 15.32 -18.89
N LYS A 347 5.36 15.19 -17.57
CA LYS A 347 6.37 14.39 -16.87
C LYS A 347 6.10 12.89 -16.92
N LYS A 348 4.86 12.48 -17.20
CA LYS A 348 4.38 11.11 -16.99
C LYS A 348 3.72 10.46 -18.20
N GLY A 349 3.35 11.23 -19.23
CA GLY A 349 2.65 10.74 -20.43
C GLY A 349 1.14 10.83 -20.30
N SER A 350 0.43 9.95 -21.02
CA SER A 350 -1.02 9.93 -21.09
C SER A 350 -1.65 8.87 -20.17
N PHE A 351 -2.92 9.09 -19.82
CA PHE A 351 -3.68 8.29 -18.87
C PHE A 351 -5.10 8.07 -19.33
N LYS A 352 -5.68 6.93 -18.93
CA LYS A 352 -7.13 6.74 -18.88
C LYS A 352 -7.55 6.55 -17.43
N TRP A 353 -8.63 7.24 -17.05
CA TRP A 353 -9.25 7.14 -15.74
C TRP A 353 -10.64 6.53 -15.88
N GLU A 354 -11.05 5.78 -14.86
CA GLU A 354 -12.39 5.20 -14.83
C GLU A 354 -12.98 5.22 -13.43
N ASN A 355 -14.31 5.30 -13.37
CA ASN A 355 -15.13 5.10 -12.17
C ASN A 355 -15.91 3.78 -12.32
N ASN A 356 -16.34 3.21 -11.20
CA ASN A 356 -17.16 1.99 -11.17
C ASN A 356 -16.55 0.86 -12.02
N VAL A 357 -15.24 0.67 -11.89
CA VAL A 357 -14.50 -0.32 -12.66
C VAL A 357 -14.89 -1.71 -12.20
N ARG A 358 -15.39 -2.53 -13.10
CA ARG A 358 -15.61 -3.96 -12.83
C ARG A 358 -14.27 -4.69 -12.78
N PRO A 359 -13.97 -5.43 -11.69
CA PRO A 359 -12.74 -6.20 -11.61
C PRO A 359 -12.69 -7.31 -12.65
N VAL A 360 -11.51 -7.59 -13.19
CA VAL A 360 -11.31 -8.78 -14.03
C VAL A 360 -11.14 -10.00 -13.14
N LEU A 361 -11.68 -11.14 -13.56
CA LEU A 361 -11.63 -12.37 -12.78
C LEU A 361 -10.50 -13.30 -13.26
N ARG A 362 -9.72 -13.84 -12.32
CA ARG A 362 -8.66 -14.81 -12.58
C ARG A 362 -8.63 -15.85 -11.46
N TYR A 363 -8.13 -17.06 -11.74
CA TYR A 363 -7.75 -17.97 -10.68
C TYR A 363 -6.57 -17.44 -9.90
N SER A 364 -6.59 -17.62 -8.59
CA SER A 364 -5.50 -17.29 -7.69
C SER A 364 -5.39 -18.28 -6.54
N ASN A 365 -4.19 -18.78 -6.31
CA ASN A 365 -3.84 -19.60 -5.15
C ASN A 365 -2.99 -18.81 -4.13
N GLY A 366 -3.00 -17.46 -4.21
CA GLY A 366 -2.21 -16.59 -3.36
C GLY A 366 -0.78 -16.36 -3.85
N LYS A 367 -0.28 -17.14 -4.80
CA LYS A 367 1.06 -16.95 -5.37
C LYS A 367 1.05 -16.05 -6.59
N TRP A 368 2.22 -15.46 -6.86
CA TRP A 368 2.40 -14.45 -7.92
C TRP A 368 3.63 -14.73 -8.77
N ASN A 369 3.51 -14.52 -10.07
CA ASN A 369 4.65 -14.28 -10.94
C ASN A 369 4.87 -12.76 -11.05
N ARG A 370 6.06 -12.28 -10.73
CA ARG A 370 6.39 -10.85 -10.67
C ARG A 370 7.66 -10.55 -11.43
N LYS A 371 7.70 -9.39 -12.08
CA LYS A 371 8.94 -8.84 -12.64
C LYS A 371 9.72 -8.11 -11.55
N LEU A 372 11.00 -8.47 -11.43
CA LEU A 372 11.90 -8.05 -10.35
C LEU A 372 13.19 -7.49 -10.95
N ILE A 373 13.56 -6.28 -10.58
CA ILE A 373 14.78 -5.62 -11.03
C ILE A 373 16.00 -6.46 -10.65
N GLY A 374 16.85 -6.79 -11.63
CA GLY A 374 18.08 -7.53 -11.46
C GLY A 374 17.92 -9.03 -11.17
N ALA A 375 16.68 -9.52 -11.04
CA ALA A 375 16.39 -10.94 -10.82
C ALA A 375 15.49 -11.55 -11.91
N ASP A 376 14.46 -10.82 -12.36
CA ASP A 376 13.57 -11.18 -13.47
C ASP A 376 13.05 -9.93 -14.18
N ASP A 377 13.93 -9.14 -14.76
CA ASP A 377 13.60 -7.95 -15.53
C ASP A 377 13.66 -8.12 -17.04
N ASN A 378 13.90 -9.35 -17.53
CA ASN A 378 13.86 -9.67 -18.95
C ASN A 378 12.43 -9.97 -19.42
N TYR A 379 12.17 -9.74 -20.71
CA TYR A 379 10.91 -10.07 -21.36
C TYR A 379 11.11 -10.86 -22.67
N THR A 380 10.12 -11.64 -23.02
CA THR A 380 10.12 -12.45 -24.26
C THR A 380 8.88 -12.20 -25.12
N THR A 381 7.82 -11.67 -24.54
CA THR A 381 6.52 -11.44 -25.17
C THR A 381 5.96 -10.08 -24.78
N GLU A 382 5.07 -9.55 -25.60
CA GLU A 382 4.26 -8.37 -25.32
C GLU A 382 2.77 -8.71 -25.45
N PRO A 383 1.91 -8.18 -24.59
CA PRO A 383 2.24 -7.28 -23.49
C PRO A 383 3.08 -7.99 -22.40
N ILE A 384 4.01 -7.25 -21.80
CA ILE A 384 4.85 -7.78 -20.72
C ILE A 384 4.00 -7.88 -19.44
N GLN A 385 3.94 -9.05 -18.87
CA GLN A 385 3.20 -9.32 -17.65
C GLN A 385 4.05 -8.96 -16.42
N LEU A 386 3.77 -7.82 -15.78
CA LEU A 386 4.54 -7.34 -14.62
C LEU A 386 4.13 -8.02 -13.32
N ALA A 387 2.86 -8.39 -13.20
CA ALA A 387 2.30 -9.12 -12.07
C ALA A 387 1.12 -9.97 -12.51
N VAL A 388 1.22 -11.28 -12.26
CA VAL A 388 0.19 -12.26 -12.63
C VAL A 388 -0.05 -13.20 -11.46
N PRO A 389 -1.31 -13.32 -10.96
CA PRO A 389 -1.64 -14.33 -9.97
C PRO A 389 -1.43 -15.73 -10.53
N GLN A 390 -1.13 -16.68 -9.68
CA GLN A 390 -0.94 -18.07 -10.04
C GLN A 390 -2.15 -18.90 -9.65
N GLY A 391 -2.34 -20.00 -10.36
CA GLY A 391 -3.43 -20.93 -10.18
C GLY A 391 -4.26 -21.09 -11.45
N ASP A 392 -4.90 -22.22 -11.55
CA ASP A 392 -5.86 -22.54 -12.61
C ASP A 392 -6.98 -23.44 -12.07
N TYR A 393 -7.85 -23.88 -12.97
CA TYR A 393 -8.97 -24.78 -12.60
C TYR A 393 -8.51 -26.10 -11.95
N ASN A 394 -7.36 -26.63 -12.34
CA ASN A 394 -6.85 -27.93 -11.84
C ASN A 394 -6.10 -27.78 -10.51
N ASP A 395 -5.78 -26.55 -10.12
CA ASP A 395 -5.17 -26.25 -8.83
C ASP A 395 -6.27 -26.19 -7.74
N PRO A 396 -6.32 -27.17 -6.80
CA PRO A 396 -7.37 -27.21 -5.79
C PRO A 396 -7.35 -26.04 -4.82
N GLU A 397 -6.21 -25.37 -4.66
CA GLU A 397 -6.05 -24.20 -3.77
C GLU A 397 -6.48 -22.90 -4.44
N ALA A 398 -6.64 -22.89 -5.78
CA ALA A 398 -6.98 -21.67 -6.48
C ALA A 398 -8.48 -21.38 -6.47
N MET A 399 -8.81 -20.14 -6.19
CA MET A 399 -10.18 -19.59 -6.29
C MET A 399 -10.25 -18.56 -7.42
N ILE A 400 -11.42 -18.35 -8.01
CA ILE A 400 -11.67 -17.23 -8.91
C ILE A 400 -11.74 -15.96 -8.04
N TYR A 401 -10.88 -15.00 -8.35
CA TYR A 401 -10.64 -13.82 -7.53
C TYR A 401 -10.69 -12.55 -8.39
N PRO A 402 -11.18 -11.42 -7.83
CA PRO A 402 -11.25 -10.16 -8.57
C PRO A 402 -9.90 -9.42 -8.56
N PHE A 403 -9.55 -8.85 -9.71
CA PHE A 403 -8.33 -8.06 -9.89
C PHE A 403 -8.63 -6.77 -10.64
N LYS A 404 -7.91 -5.72 -10.29
CA LYS A 404 -7.77 -4.56 -11.14
C LYS A 404 -6.73 -4.86 -12.22
N LEU A 405 -7.10 -4.69 -13.49
CA LEU A 405 -6.16 -4.68 -14.60
C LEU A 405 -5.66 -3.26 -14.84
N MET A 406 -4.35 -3.09 -14.97
CA MET A 406 -3.73 -1.83 -15.38
C MET A 406 -2.81 -2.10 -16.58
N VAL A 407 -3.10 -1.46 -17.69
CA VAL A 407 -2.29 -1.57 -18.91
C VAL A 407 -1.45 -0.31 -19.14
N GLY A 408 -0.42 -0.41 -19.97
CA GLY A 408 0.41 0.73 -20.30
C GLY A 408 1.58 0.38 -21.20
N ASN A 409 2.58 1.24 -21.21
CA ASN A 409 3.87 0.93 -21.79
C ASN A 409 5.01 1.42 -20.91
N GLN A 410 6.16 0.77 -21.04
CA GLN A 410 7.35 1.11 -20.25
C GLN A 410 8.61 1.03 -21.11
N PRO A 411 9.68 1.76 -20.72
CA PRO A 411 10.93 1.71 -21.45
C PRO A 411 11.57 0.32 -21.32
N VAL A 412 12.04 -0.20 -22.43
CA VAL A 412 12.76 -1.46 -22.55
C VAL A 412 14.00 -1.28 -23.42
N ASP A 413 15.00 -2.13 -23.21
CA ASP A 413 16.09 -2.31 -24.15
C ASP A 413 15.69 -3.38 -25.17
N PRO A 414 15.56 -3.04 -26.46
CA PRO A 414 15.16 -4.03 -27.49
C PRO A 414 16.25 -5.06 -27.82
N ASN A 415 17.52 -4.78 -27.49
CA ASN A 415 18.66 -5.65 -27.77
C ASN A 415 18.88 -6.66 -26.65
N THR A 416 18.90 -6.21 -25.39
CA THR A 416 19.09 -7.08 -24.21
C THR A 416 17.79 -7.70 -23.73
N LYS A 417 16.64 -7.22 -24.23
CA LYS A 417 15.30 -7.62 -23.78
C LYS A 417 15.07 -7.33 -22.29
N THR A 418 15.63 -6.25 -21.78
CA THR A 418 15.52 -5.82 -20.37
C THR A 418 14.45 -4.74 -20.23
N ILE A 419 13.60 -4.85 -19.21
CA ILE A 419 12.67 -3.80 -18.78
C ILE A 419 13.49 -2.77 -17.99
N LEU A 420 13.58 -1.56 -18.49
CA LEU A 420 14.47 -0.54 -17.95
C LEU A 420 13.80 0.28 -16.85
N VAL A 421 14.54 0.56 -15.80
CA VAL A 421 14.16 1.52 -14.77
C VAL A 421 14.59 2.92 -15.21
N PRO A 422 13.73 3.92 -15.25
CA PRO A 422 14.13 5.27 -15.58
C PRO A 422 14.54 6.08 -14.34
N HIS A 423 15.55 6.95 -14.47
CA HIS A 423 15.84 7.98 -13.50
C HIS A 423 14.91 9.19 -13.74
N LEU A 424 13.80 9.26 -13.00
CA LEU A 424 12.78 10.29 -13.20
C LEU A 424 13.08 11.58 -12.42
N PHE A 425 13.57 11.44 -11.18
CA PHE A 425 13.65 12.53 -10.21
C PHE A 425 14.93 12.51 -9.36
N GLY A 426 15.36 13.71 -8.95
CA GLY A 426 16.51 13.89 -8.06
C GLY A 426 17.83 13.98 -8.81
N LYS A 427 18.94 14.04 -8.07
CA LYS A 427 20.29 14.11 -8.65
C LYS A 427 21.27 13.14 -7.98
N LYS A 428 20.86 12.45 -6.91
CA LYS A 428 21.73 11.53 -6.20
C LYS A 428 22.03 10.25 -6.99
N SER A 429 21.06 9.85 -7.84
CA SER A 429 21.18 8.67 -8.71
C SER A 429 21.78 8.99 -10.08
N GLY A 430 22.12 10.26 -10.36
CA GLY A 430 22.71 10.72 -11.61
C GLY A 430 22.35 12.17 -11.93
N PRO A 431 23.08 12.80 -12.87
CA PRO A 431 22.89 14.22 -13.21
C PRO A 431 21.70 14.50 -14.15
N ASN A 432 21.09 13.47 -14.74
CA ASN A 432 20.14 13.62 -15.86
C ASN A 432 18.74 13.06 -15.56
N PRO A 433 18.02 13.52 -14.50
CA PRO A 433 16.66 13.06 -14.26
C PRO A 433 15.75 13.45 -15.43
N TYR A 434 14.88 12.52 -15.85
CA TYR A 434 13.96 12.72 -16.98
C TYR A 434 13.08 13.96 -16.79
N TRP A 435 12.54 14.19 -15.59
CA TRP A 435 11.70 15.37 -15.31
C TRP A 435 12.44 16.72 -15.35
N GLY A 436 13.76 16.69 -15.44
CA GLY A 436 14.59 17.87 -15.59
C GLY A 436 15.12 18.07 -17.01
N LYS A 437 15.32 16.99 -17.76
CA LYS A 437 15.94 17.01 -19.10
C LYS A 437 14.99 16.65 -20.23
N PHE A 438 13.97 15.85 -19.95
CA PHE A 438 13.06 15.25 -20.95
C PHE A 438 13.81 14.46 -22.02
N ASP A 439 14.87 13.78 -21.64
CA ASP A 439 15.69 12.91 -22.47
C ASP A 439 15.71 11.51 -21.84
N TRP A 440 15.04 10.59 -22.52
CA TRP A 440 14.93 9.22 -22.06
C TRP A 440 16.27 8.49 -22.05
N ASN A 441 17.12 8.70 -23.08
CA ASN A 441 18.39 7.99 -23.18
C ASN A 441 19.33 8.36 -22.02
N LEU A 442 19.45 9.65 -21.73
CA LEU A 442 20.25 10.12 -20.59
C LEU A 442 19.71 9.61 -19.25
N ALA A 443 18.40 9.61 -19.07
CA ALA A 443 17.77 9.14 -17.84
C ALA A 443 17.95 7.61 -17.67
N LEU A 444 17.90 6.84 -18.74
CA LEU A 444 18.11 5.39 -18.72
C LEU A 444 19.58 5.02 -18.52
N GLN A 445 20.53 5.80 -19.05
CA GLN A 445 21.96 5.63 -18.78
C GLN A 445 22.29 5.85 -17.30
N ASP A 446 21.78 6.95 -16.70
CA ASP A 446 21.94 7.20 -15.26
C ASP A 446 21.38 6.04 -14.44
N ALA A 447 20.19 5.56 -14.81
CA ALA A 447 19.51 4.50 -14.09
C ALA A 447 20.25 3.14 -14.22
N ALA A 448 20.70 2.77 -15.40
CA ALA A 448 21.47 1.55 -15.63
C ALA A 448 22.77 1.56 -14.80
N ALA A 449 23.50 2.69 -14.78
CA ALA A 449 24.68 2.83 -13.96
C ALA A 449 24.38 2.71 -12.45
N TYR A 450 23.21 3.16 -12.01
CA TYR A 450 22.79 3.09 -10.61
C TYR A 450 22.31 1.70 -10.20
N THR A 451 21.46 1.07 -11.02
CA THR A 451 20.83 -0.23 -10.74
C THR A 451 21.71 -1.43 -11.12
N GLY A 452 22.65 -1.24 -12.04
CA GLY A 452 23.45 -2.32 -12.62
C GLY A 452 22.72 -3.06 -13.74
N GLN A 453 21.59 -2.53 -14.25
CA GLN A 453 20.90 -3.12 -15.39
C GLN A 453 21.75 -3.05 -16.66
N ASP A 454 21.62 -4.07 -17.52
CA ASP A 454 22.29 -4.09 -18.83
C ASP A 454 21.52 -3.20 -19.81
N TYR A 455 22.16 -2.12 -20.25
CA TYR A 455 21.59 -1.16 -21.19
C TYR A 455 22.50 -0.94 -22.38
N SER A 456 22.03 -1.31 -23.56
CA SER A 456 22.80 -1.22 -24.80
C SER A 456 23.01 0.21 -25.33
N GLY A 457 22.27 1.18 -24.78
CA GLY A 457 22.21 2.56 -25.30
C GLY A 457 21.04 2.80 -26.26
N GLU A 458 20.24 1.79 -26.54
CA GLU A 458 19.01 1.89 -27.33
C GLU A 458 17.80 1.54 -26.48
N TYR A 459 16.69 2.25 -26.67
CA TYR A 459 15.45 1.99 -25.95
C TYR A 459 14.25 1.99 -26.90
N ALA A 460 13.23 1.27 -26.47
CA ALA A 460 11.88 1.29 -27.05
C ALA A 460 10.84 1.34 -25.92
N PHE A 461 9.58 1.45 -26.26
CA PHE A 461 8.50 1.27 -25.29
C PHE A 461 7.73 0.00 -25.64
N ALA A 462 7.64 -0.91 -24.69
CA ALA A 462 6.89 -2.15 -24.82
C ALA A 462 5.58 -2.07 -24.05
N ALA A 463 4.53 -2.70 -24.59
CA ALA A 463 3.25 -2.81 -23.90
C ALA A 463 3.40 -3.63 -22.61
N THR A 464 2.73 -3.22 -21.55
CA THR A 464 2.80 -3.85 -20.23
C THR A 464 1.41 -4.03 -19.63
N GLU A 465 1.23 -5.10 -18.86
CA GLU A 465 0.03 -5.38 -18.07
C GLU A 465 0.39 -5.75 -16.65
N MET A 466 -0.47 -5.37 -15.72
CA MET A 466 -0.32 -5.68 -14.31
C MET A 466 -1.68 -5.94 -13.67
N LEU A 467 -1.80 -7.05 -12.97
CA LEU A 467 -2.96 -7.34 -12.13
C LEU A 467 -2.65 -6.96 -10.68
N MET A 468 -3.65 -6.42 -10.00
CA MET A 468 -3.62 -6.08 -8.58
C MET A 468 -4.87 -6.63 -7.92
N SER A 469 -4.70 -7.37 -6.81
CA SER A 469 -5.83 -7.91 -6.06
C SER A 469 -6.72 -6.82 -5.48
N VAL A 470 -8.02 -7.07 -5.45
CA VAL A 470 -9.05 -6.16 -4.94
C VAL A 470 -9.62 -6.74 -3.66
N ASN A 471 -9.62 -5.97 -2.58
CA ASN A 471 -9.95 -6.45 -1.23
C ASN A 471 -10.79 -5.49 -0.40
N HIS A 472 -10.95 -4.24 -0.84
CA HIS A 472 -11.69 -3.19 -0.17
C HIS A 472 -12.87 -2.75 -1.02
N GLU A 473 -13.64 -1.79 -0.54
CA GLU A 473 -14.92 -1.41 -1.11
C GLU A 473 -15.94 -2.56 -1.04
N ILE A 474 -15.92 -3.33 0.05
CA ILE A 474 -16.89 -4.44 0.28
C ILE A 474 -18.30 -3.87 0.33
N ALA A 475 -19.10 -4.20 -0.67
CA ALA A 475 -20.47 -3.71 -0.79
C ALA A 475 -21.40 -4.40 0.23
N PRO A 476 -22.50 -3.75 0.63
CA PRO A 476 -23.61 -4.40 1.32
C PRO A 476 -24.12 -5.63 0.58
N ALA A 477 -24.62 -6.63 1.32
CA ALA A 477 -25.07 -7.90 0.72
C ALA A 477 -26.11 -7.70 -0.39
N GLU A 478 -26.98 -6.72 -0.22
CA GLU A 478 -28.00 -6.34 -1.20
C GLU A 478 -27.45 -5.75 -2.51
N MET A 479 -26.17 -5.39 -2.53
CA MET A 479 -25.46 -4.87 -3.72
C MET A 479 -24.43 -5.88 -4.27
N ALA A 480 -24.27 -7.03 -3.63
CA ALA A 480 -23.37 -8.08 -4.11
C ALA A 480 -23.85 -8.65 -5.45
N LEU A 481 -22.92 -9.09 -6.29
CA LEU A 481 -23.29 -9.81 -7.53
C LEU A 481 -24.07 -11.06 -7.17
N GLY A 482 -25.15 -11.30 -7.85
CA GLY A 482 -26.05 -12.42 -7.58
C GLY A 482 -27.06 -12.18 -6.45
N ALA A 483 -27.14 -10.99 -5.87
CA ALA A 483 -28.05 -10.69 -4.76
C ALA A 483 -29.54 -10.62 -5.17
N GLY A 484 -29.83 -10.55 -6.44
CA GLY A 484 -31.20 -10.57 -6.96
C GLY A 484 -31.83 -11.96 -7.04
N PRO A 485 -33.16 -12.06 -7.18
CA PRO A 485 -33.83 -13.34 -7.38
C PRO A 485 -33.37 -14.02 -8.67
N SER A 486 -33.28 -15.35 -8.65
CA SER A 486 -32.96 -16.13 -9.85
C SER A 486 -34.10 -15.99 -10.88
N PRO A 487 -33.86 -15.81 -12.21
CA PRO A 487 -32.51 -15.83 -12.85
C PRO A 487 -31.80 -14.48 -12.89
N ASP A 488 -32.41 -13.38 -12.43
CA ASP A 488 -31.84 -12.04 -12.60
C ASP A 488 -30.45 -11.90 -11.95
N GLY A 489 -30.27 -12.40 -10.72
CA GLY A 489 -28.98 -12.41 -10.06
C GLY A 489 -27.90 -13.24 -10.77
N CYS A 490 -28.26 -14.33 -11.44
CA CYS A 490 -27.33 -15.13 -12.23
C CYS A 490 -26.75 -14.33 -13.39
N MET A 491 -27.56 -13.44 -13.98
CA MET A 491 -27.20 -12.63 -15.13
C MET A 491 -26.19 -11.52 -14.82
N ASP A 492 -25.93 -11.23 -13.55
CA ASP A 492 -24.85 -10.31 -13.17
C ASP A 492 -23.47 -10.78 -13.66
N CYS A 493 -23.25 -12.10 -13.69
CA CYS A 493 -22.02 -12.73 -14.18
C CYS A 493 -22.21 -13.42 -15.53
N HIS A 494 -23.38 -14.05 -15.76
CA HIS A 494 -23.67 -14.84 -16.95
C HIS A 494 -24.30 -14.05 -18.11
N SER A 495 -24.41 -12.73 -18.00
CA SER A 495 -24.60 -11.86 -19.16
C SER A 495 -23.27 -11.76 -19.92
N SER A 496 -23.34 -11.68 -21.23
CA SER A 496 -22.22 -11.92 -22.16
C SER A 496 -20.92 -11.13 -21.91
N ASP A 497 -20.92 -10.09 -21.09
CA ASP A 497 -19.87 -9.04 -21.13
C ASP A 497 -19.04 -8.90 -19.85
N TYR A 498 -19.39 -9.60 -18.76
CA TYR A 498 -18.67 -9.41 -17.49
C TYR A 498 -17.50 -10.36 -17.29
N VAL A 499 -17.69 -11.65 -17.59
CA VAL A 499 -16.69 -12.69 -17.35
C VAL A 499 -16.02 -13.10 -18.65
N ASP A 500 -14.70 -12.94 -18.72
CA ASP A 500 -13.91 -13.60 -19.77
C ASP A 500 -13.79 -15.09 -19.43
N TRP A 501 -14.73 -15.87 -19.91
CA TRP A 501 -14.83 -17.30 -19.65
C TRP A 501 -13.62 -18.08 -20.14
N THR A 502 -12.96 -17.61 -21.19
CA THR A 502 -11.80 -18.29 -21.78
C THR A 502 -10.60 -18.22 -20.86
N VAL A 503 -10.42 -17.11 -20.17
CA VAL A 503 -9.31 -16.91 -19.22
C VAL A 503 -9.48 -17.75 -17.96
N ILE A 504 -10.72 -18.02 -17.55
CA ILE A 504 -11.02 -18.90 -16.41
C ILE A 504 -11.28 -20.36 -16.81
N GLY A 505 -10.86 -20.74 -18.03
CA GLY A 505 -10.81 -22.13 -18.47
C GLY A 505 -12.11 -22.72 -19.01
N TRP A 506 -12.96 -21.90 -19.63
CA TRP A 506 -14.15 -22.31 -20.36
C TRP A 506 -14.08 -21.89 -21.82
N THR A 507 -14.77 -22.60 -22.70
CA THR A 507 -14.87 -22.20 -24.12
C THR A 507 -15.85 -21.05 -24.33
N ASP A 508 -16.80 -20.88 -23.42
CA ASP A 508 -17.87 -19.90 -23.42
C ASP A 508 -18.56 -19.94 -22.04
N ASP A 509 -19.53 -19.08 -21.80
CA ASP A 509 -20.38 -19.13 -20.60
C ASP A 509 -20.98 -20.54 -20.42
N PRO A 510 -20.76 -21.19 -19.26
CA PRO A 510 -21.30 -22.51 -18.99
C PRO A 510 -22.84 -22.55 -19.01
N MET A 511 -23.56 -21.47 -18.72
CA MET A 511 -25.01 -21.40 -18.89
C MET A 511 -25.44 -21.41 -20.35
N ASN A 512 -24.59 -20.99 -21.26
CA ASN A 512 -24.81 -21.01 -22.71
C ASN A 512 -24.21 -22.26 -23.39
N GLY A 513 -23.80 -23.26 -22.62
CA GLY A 513 -23.24 -24.51 -23.12
C GLY A 513 -21.72 -24.50 -23.28
N GLY A 514 -21.04 -23.54 -22.69
CA GLY A 514 -19.57 -23.51 -22.60
C GLY A 514 -19.05 -24.77 -21.91
N ALA A 515 -17.99 -25.36 -22.48
CA ALA A 515 -17.32 -26.55 -21.96
C ALA A 515 -16.01 -26.20 -21.30
N ARG A 516 -15.58 -27.01 -20.30
CA ARG A 516 -14.25 -26.87 -19.72
C ARG A 516 -13.17 -27.14 -20.75
N VAL A 517 -12.16 -26.28 -20.77
CA VAL A 517 -10.96 -26.48 -21.59
C VAL A 517 -10.01 -27.42 -20.86
N SER A 518 -9.56 -28.48 -21.51
CA SER A 518 -8.74 -29.54 -20.90
C SER A 518 -7.30 -29.12 -20.54
N ALA A 519 -6.89 -27.94 -20.94
CA ALA A 519 -5.62 -27.33 -20.53
C ALA A 519 -5.82 -25.80 -20.48
N THR A 520 -5.63 -25.22 -19.32
CA THR A 520 -5.57 -23.75 -19.22
C THR A 520 -4.28 -23.28 -19.86
N PRO A 521 -4.31 -22.29 -20.76
CA PRO A 521 -3.06 -21.70 -21.24
C PRO A 521 -2.31 -21.10 -20.06
N SER A 522 -1.12 -21.60 -19.78
CA SER A 522 -0.17 -20.93 -18.91
C SER A 522 0.33 -19.69 -19.63
N GLY A 523 -0.33 -18.60 -19.43
CA GLY A 523 -0.04 -17.31 -20.07
C GLY A 523 -1.34 -16.64 -20.47
N LEU A 524 -1.53 -15.43 -20.04
CA LEU A 524 -2.62 -14.57 -20.52
C LEU A 524 -2.53 -14.52 -22.05
N SER A 525 -3.47 -15.17 -22.74
CA SER A 525 -3.64 -14.87 -24.15
C SER A 525 -4.12 -13.43 -24.25
N ALA A 526 -3.42 -12.64 -25.05
CA ALA A 526 -3.77 -11.27 -25.36
C ALA A 526 -5.19 -11.23 -25.94
N GLY A 527 -6.12 -10.88 -25.11
CA GLY A 527 -7.52 -10.74 -25.38
C GLY A 527 -8.20 -10.06 -24.23
N ALA A 528 -7.63 -8.93 -23.76
CA ALA A 528 -8.46 -7.98 -23.05
C ALA A 528 -9.44 -7.44 -24.09
N VAL A 529 -10.63 -8.03 -24.15
CA VAL A 529 -11.74 -7.42 -24.88
C VAL A 529 -11.99 -6.10 -24.18
N ARG A 530 -11.55 -5.01 -24.79
CA ARG A 530 -12.07 -3.69 -24.49
C ARG A 530 -13.54 -3.75 -24.83
N LEU A 531 -14.36 -3.61 -23.84
CA LEU A 531 -15.73 -3.17 -24.05
C LEU A 531 -15.65 -1.67 -24.24
N ASP A 532 -15.87 -1.21 -25.48
CA ASP A 532 -16.03 0.20 -25.83
C ASP A 532 -17.29 0.79 -25.16
#